data_da66f29853c4c1a967c95b038fa82877
#
_entry.id   da66f29853c4c1a967c95b038fa82877
#
_cell.length_a   1.000
_cell.length_b   1.000
_cell.length_c   1.000
_cell.angle_alpha   90.00
_cell.angle_beta   90.00
_cell.angle_gamma   90.00
#
_symmetry.space_group_name_H-M   'P 1'
#
loop_
_entity.id
_entity.type
_entity.pdbx_description
1 polymer ?
#
loop_
_entity_poly.entity_id
_entity_poly.type
_entity_poly.pdbx_seq_one_letter_code
_entity_poly.pdbx_strand_id
1 'polypeptide(L)'
;TLKPIVALAALEAKATNWSEVFDTRPFIVDGKMVRDSHAMSQGTLADIIQYSSNTGMARISMRVGPQKIMQVFTRFGFGSKTESGLVGENTGRLNENRKFWSEIDKATLGFGYGVAVTNLQLTQAYATLANNGIRNPVSILRLKNPPKGTLVAQSNQVANMQKALETVVAQGTGGKAAIDRYRVAGKTGTAKIASVGGYGKYYMSTFAGFAPISNPRFALVVVISAPKAGKFYGGVVSGPVFRAVMSKALQLYNIKPDREKDEKN
;
A
#
# COMPACT_ATOMS: atom_id res chain seq x y z
N THR A 1 -2.31 -2.75 2.33
CA THR A 1 -1.30 -2.19 1.39
C THR A 1 -1.91 -1.24 0.36
N LEU A 2 -3.21 -1.32 0.01
CA LEU A 2 -3.86 -0.47 -1.01
C LEU A 2 -4.29 0.92 -0.49
N LYS A 3 -4.36 1.13 0.81
CA LYS A 3 -4.78 2.41 1.43
C LYS A 3 -4.09 3.66 0.85
N PRO A 4 -2.77 3.68 0.56
CA PRO A 4 -2.12 4.84 -0.03
C PRO A 4 -2.71 5.24 -1.38
N ILE A 5 -3.08 4.27 -2.22
CA ILE A 5 -3.61 4.52 -3.56
C ILE A 5 -5.08 4.99 -3.46
N VAL A 6 -5.87 4.44 -2.53
CA VAL A 6 -7.22 4.94 -2.21
C VAL A 6 -7.17 6.39 -1.69
N ALA A 7 -6.19 6.70 -0.83
CA ALA A 7 -5.99 8.06 -0.33
C ALA A 7 -5.62 9.04 -1.46
N LEU A 8 -4.77 8.63 -2.41
CA LEU A 8 -4.47 9.44 -3.60
C LEU A 8 -5.72 9.67 -4.46
N ALA A 9 -6.59 8.65 -4.61
CA ALA A 9 -7.88 8.83 -5.30
C ALA A 9 -8.77 9.86 -4.59
N ALA A 10 -8.77 9.87 -3.25
CA ALA A 10 -9.54 10.83 -2.47
C ALA A 10 -9.00 12.26 -2.60
N LEU A 11 -7.69 12.43 -2.58
CA LEU A 11 -7.02 13.72 -2.75
C LEU A 11 -7.27 14.28 -4.17
N GLU A 12 -7.16 13.45 -5.20
CA GLU A 12 -7.44 13.82 -6.59
C GLU A 12 -8.90 14.22 -6.78
N ALA A 13 -9.82 13.50 -6.16
CA ALA A 13 -11.25 13.80 -6.20
C ALA A 13 -11.62 15.03 -5.35
N LYS A 14 -10.66 15.65 -4.64
CA LYS A 14 -10.90 16.71 -3.65
C LYS A 14 -11.92 16.30 -2.57
N ALA A 15 -12.06 15.01 -2.32
CA ALA A 15 -12.93 14.47 -1.28
C ALA A 15 -12.29 14.56 0.12
N THR A 16 -11.01 14.85 0.19
CA THR A 16 -10.24 15.13 1.41
C THR A 16 -8.99 15.95 1.10
N ASN A 17 -8.31 16.36 2.15
CA ASN A 17 -6.98 17.00 2.12
C ASN A 17 -6.12 16.49 3.28
N TRP A 18 -4.84 16.88 3.32
CA TRP A 18 -3.89 16.41 4.33
C TRP A 18 -4.14 16.94 5.75
N SER A 19 -4.84 18.07 5.90
CA SER A 19 -5.14 18.71 7.17
C SER A 19 -6.51 18.35 7.76
N GLU A 20 -7.35 17.69 6.99
CA GLU A 20 -8.68 17.25 7.46
C GLU A 20 -8.54 16.19 8.54
N VAL A 21 -9.29 16.37 9.64
CA VAL A 21 -9.35 15.43 10.75
C VAL A 21 -10.62 14.58 10.62
N PHE A 22 -10.44 13.27 10.66
CA PHE A 22 -11.52 12.28 10.56
C PHE A 22 -11.81 11.67 11.92
N ASP A 23 -13.06 11.39 12.18
CA ASP A 23 -13.48 10.48 13.24
C ASP A 23 -13.03 9.06 12.86
N THR A 24 -12.25 8.43 13.73
CA THR A 24 -11.74 7.06 13.52
C THR A 24 -12.31 6.06 14.55
N ARG A 25 -13.37 6.45 15.29
CA ARG A 25 -14.09 5.54 16.18
C ARG A 25 -14.82 4.46 15.37
N PRO A 26 -15.00 3.26 15.94
CA PRO A 26 -15.77 2.20 15.32
C PRO A 26 -17.18 2.64 14.96
N PHE A 27 -17.71 2.16 13.83
CA PHE A 27 -19.07 2.43 13.39
C PHE A 27 -19.65 1.25 12.61
N ILE A 28 -20.98 1.22 12.47
CA ILE A 28 -21.69 0.15 11.80
C ILE A 28 -22.09 0.60 10.39
N VAL A 29 -21.87 -0.28 9.39
CA VAL A 29 -22.28 -0.11 8.00
C VAL A 29 -22.96 -1.40 7.55
N ASP A 30 -24.17 -1.33 7.05
CA ASP A 30 -24.99 -2.49 6.65
C ASP A 30 -24.97 -3.62 7.71
N GLY A 31 -25.15 -3.26 8.98
CA GLY A 31 -25.12 -4.20 10.11
C GLY A 31 -23.75 -4.79 10.46
N LYS A 32 -22.67 -4.38 9.77
CA LYS A 32 -21.31 -4.87 10.03
C LYS A 32 -20.46 -3.80 10.72
N MET A 33 -19.74 -4.21 11.77
CA MET A 33 -18.85 -3.34 12.53
C MET A 33 -17.55 -3.11 11.74
N VAL A 34 -17.24 -1.85 11.44
CA VAL A 34 -15.92 -1.40 10.96
C VAL A 34 -15.13 -0.90 12.16
N ARG A 35 -13.95 -1.49 12.38
CA ARG A 35 -13.08 -1.17 13.51
C ARG A 35 -11.60 -1.27 13.13
N ASP A 36 -10.78 -0.60 13.92
CA ASP A 36 -9.32 -0.61 13.80
C ASP A 36 -8.69 -1.65 14.73
N SER A 37 -7.50 -2.09 14.39
CA SER A 37 -6.66 -2.89 15.28
C SER A 37 -5.86 -2.03 16.26
N HIS A 38 -5.67 -0.75 15.95
CA HIS A 38 -5.07 0.27 16.81
C HIS A 38 -6.11 1.36 17.06
N ALA A 39 -6.59 1.46 18.29
CA ALA A 39 -7.66 2.39 18.63
C ALA A 39 -7.17 3.84 18.54
N MET A 40 -7.92 4.66 17.82
CA MET A 40 -7.70 6.08 17.66
C MET A 40 -9.08 6.76 17.59
N SER A 41 -9.30 7.87 18.28
CA SER A 41 -10.60 8.55 18.25
C SER A 41 -10.76 9.46 17.04
N GLN A 42 -9.67 10.07 16.61
CA GLN A 42 -9.60 10.96 15.46
C GLN A 42 -8.19 10.98 14.89
N GLY A 43 -8.03 11.36 13.62
CA GLY A 43 -6.74 11.50 12.99
C GLY A 43 -6.81 12.13 11.62
N THR A 44 -5.70 12.73 11.21
CA THR A 44 -5.49 13.24 9.85
C THR A 44 -5.30 12.10 8.85
N LEU A 45 -5.28 12.42 7.55
CA LEU A 45 -4.97 11.42 6.52
C LEU A 45 -3.58 10.78 6.76
N ALA A 46 -2.61 11.53 7.25
CA ALA A 46 -1.28 11.00 7.60
C ALA A 46 -1.37 9.98 8.75
N ASP A 47 -2.12 10.28 9.82
CA ASP A 47 -2.34 9.37 10.95
C ASP A 47 -3.06 8.09 10.50
N ILE A 48 -4.10 8.23 9.65
CA ILE A 48 -4.84 7.10 9.08
C ILE A 48 -3.91 6.16 8.30
N ILE A 49 -2.96 6.70 7.54
CA ILE A 49 -1.96 5.89 6.83
C ILE A 49 -0.96 5.27 7.81
N GLN A 50 -0.42 6.06 8.75
CA GLN A 50 0.59 5.64 9.72
C GLN A 50 0.12 4.48 10.59
N TYR A 51 -1.06 4.61 11.20
CA TYR A 51 -1.65 3.61 12.10
C TYR A 51 -2.54 2.61 11.38
N SER A 52 -2.68 2.75 10.05
CA SER A 52 -3.46 1.84 9.21
C SER A 52 -4.94 1.78 9.58
N SER A 53 -5.56 2.92 9.91
CA SER A 53 -6.99 2.98 10.29
C SER A 53 -7.88 2.45 9.17
N ASN A 54 -8.74 1.49 9.47
CA ASN A 54 -9.79 1.00 8.59
C ASN A 54 -11.00 1.93 8.64
N THR A 55 -11.33 2.43 9.83
CA THR A 55 -12.49 3.32 10.05
C THR A 55 -12.31 4.64 9.31
N GLY A 56 -11.13 5.26 9.38
CA GLY A 56 -10.80 6.46 8.62
C GLY A 56 -10.85 6.21 7.12
N MET A 57 -10.22 5.14 6.63
CA MET A 57 -10.24 4.80 5.20
C MET A 57 -11.63 4.41 4.69
N ALA A 58 -12.46 3.77 5.51
CA ALA A 58 -13.84 3.47 5.15
C ALA A 58 -14.66 4.76 4.90
N ARG A 59 -14.59 5.73 5.83
CA ARG A 59 -15.26 7.03 5.67
C ARG A 59 -14.78 7.77 4.41
N ILE A 60 -13.46 7.78 4.18
CA ILE A 60 -12.87 8.38 2.98
C ILE A 60 -13.37 7.67 1.72
N SER A 61 -13.34 6.34 1.67
CA SER A 61 -13.78 5.55 0.52
C SER A 61 -15.27 5.75 0.20
N MET A 62 -16.13 5.78 1.21
CA MET A 62 -17.57 6.05 1.03
C MET A 62 -17.80 7.45 0.45
N ARG A 63 -17.02 8.45 0.86
CA ARG A 63 -17.10 9.82 0.36
C ARG A 63 -16.63 9.94 -1.10
N VAL A 64 -15.54 9.24 -1.47
CA VAL A 64 -14.98 9.25 -2.83
C VAL A 64 -15.86 8.50 -3.82
N GLY A 65 -16.39 7.37 -3.40
CA GLY A 65 -17.11 6.42 -4.22
C GLY A 65 -16.23 5.45 -5.01
N PRO A 66 -16.75 4.25 -5.29
CA PRO A 66 -15.96 3.16 -5.86
C PRO A 66 -15.47 3.44 -7.28
N GLN A 67 -16.23 4.17 -8.10
CA GLN A 67 -15.87 4.45 -9.48
C GLN A 67 -14.54 5.22 -9.59
N LYS A 68 -14.37 6.27 -8.79
CA LYS A 68 -13.12 7.06 -8.79
C LYS A 68 -11.94 6.25 -8.25
N ILE A 69 -12.17 5.42 -7.23
CA ILE A 69 -11.14 4.53 -6.69
C ILE A 69 -10.70 3.52 -7.75
N MET A 70 -11.65 2.89 -8.47
CA MET A 70 -11.35 1.95 -9.54
C MET A 70 -10.57 2.61 -10.68
N GLN A 71 -10.94 3.82 -11.11
CA GLN A 71 -10.19 4.57 -12.13
C GLN A 71 -8.72 4.78 -11.74
N VAL A 72 -8.46 5.12 -10.47
CA VAL A 72 -7.09 5.29 -9.99
C VAL A 72 -6.38 3.93 -9.91
N PHE A 73 -7.04 2.88 -9.47
CA PHE A 73 -6.48 1.52 -9.45
C PHE A 73 -6.06 1.07 -10.85
N THR A 74 -6.91 1.27 -11.87
CA THR A 74 -6.58 0.97 -13.27
C THR A 74 -5.38 1.75 -13.77
N ARG A 75 -5.28 3.05 -13.47
CA ARG A 75 -4.11 3.86 -13.83
C ARG A 75 -2.82 3.36 -13.16
N PHE A 76 -2.90 2.84 -11.93
CA PHE A 76 -1.78 2.21 -11.24
C PHE A 76 -1.42 0.82 -11.79
N GLY A 77 -2.19 0.29 -12.76
CA GLY A 77 -1.93 -0.97 -13.45
C GLY A 77 -2.61 -2.19 -12.83
N PHE A 78 -3.49 -2.00 -11.85
CA PHE A 78 -4.30 -3.11 -11.34
C PHE A 78 -5.36 -3.52 -12.35
N GLY A 79 -5.70 -4.81 -12.39
CA GLY A 79 -6.70 -5.37 -13.30
C GLY A 79 -6.18 -5.72 -14.70
N SER A 80 -4.91 -5.40 -15.02
CA SER A 80 -4.26 -5.72 -16.29
C SER A 80 -2.91 -6.40 -16.07
N LYS A 81 -2.41 -7.11 -17.09
CA LYS A 81 -1.04 -7.63 -17.07
C LYS A 81 -0.04 -6.48 -17.00
N THR A 82 1.11 -6.71 -16.35
CA THR A 82 2.18 -5.70 -16.31
C THR A 82 3.03 -5.72 -17.58
N GLU A 83 2.83 -6.72 -18.43
CA GLU A 83 3.59 -6.96 -19.68
C GLU A 83 5.10 -7.14 -19.42
N SER A 84 5.44 -7.71 -18.29
CA SER A 84 6.82 -7.91 -17.84
C SER A 84 7.65 -8.84 -18.71
N GLY A 85 7.02 -9.64 -19.56
CA GLY A 85 7.62 -10.73 -20.32
C GLY A 85 7.57 -12.10 -19.60
N LEU A 86 6.99 -12.17 -18.39
CA LEU A 86 6.76 -13.44 -17.69
C LEU A 86 5.59 -14.20 -18.31
N VAL A 87 5.81 -15.49 -18.60
CA VAL A 87 4.74 -16.38 -19.06
C VAL A 87 3.75 -16.65 -17.92
N GLY A 88 2.45 -16.68 -18.24
CA GLY A 88 1.40 -16.97 -17.25
C GLY A 88 1.06 -15.83 -16.31
N GLU A 89 1.45 -14.58 -16.63
CA GLU A 89 1.11 -13.41 -15.84
C GLU A 89 -0.41 -13.25 -15.70
N ASN A 90 -0.88 -13.10 -14.44
CA ASN A 90 -2.28 -12.92 -14.10
C ASN A 90 -2.66 -11.43 -14.03
N THR A 91 -3.88 -11.09 -14.41
CA THR A 91 -4.41 -9.72 -14.36
C THR A 91 -4.87 -9.28 -12.97
N GLY A 92 -4.95 -10.19 -11.99
CA GLY A 92 -5.71 -9.94 -10.79
C GLY A 92 -7.21 -9.81 -11.09
N ARG A 93 -7.95 -9.15 -10.21
CA ARG A 93 -9.38 -8.89 -10.42
C ARG A 93 -9.76 -7.51 -9.86
N LEU A 94 -10.14 -6.60 -10.75
CA LEU A 94 -10.88 -5.40 -10.43
C LEU A 94 -12.33 -5.57 -10.88
N ASN A 95 -13.27 -5.13 -10.07
CA ASN A 95 -14.70 -5.15 -10.41
C ASN A 95 -15.12 -3.79 -11.00
N GLU A 96 -14.41 -3.33 -12.03
CA GLU A 96 -14.61 -2.00 -12.66
C GLU A 96 -16.03 -1.79 -13.17
N ASN A 97 -16.63 -2.82 -13.75
CA ASN A 97 -17.98 -2.79 -14.34
C ASN A 97 -19.08 -3.13 -13.34
N ARG A 98 -18.78 -3.21 -12.05
CA ARG A 98 -19.78 -3.49 -11.03
C ARG A 98 -20.74 -2.31 -10.91
N LYS A 99 -22.02 -2.54 -11.25
CA LYS A 99 -23.07 -1.50 -11.27
C LYS A 99 -23.58 -1.15 -9.88
N PHE A 100 -23.64 -2.12 -8.98
CA PHE A 100 -24.17 -1.94 -7.63
C PHE A 100 -23.10 -2.19 -6.56
N TRP A 101 -22.96 -1.25 -5.63
CA TRP A 101 -22.07 -1.31 -4.47
C TRP A 101 -22.90 -1.04 -3.22
N SER A 102 -22.98 -2.01 -2.31
CA SER A 102 -23.56 -1.78 -0.98
C SER A 102 -22.69 -0.81 -0.18
N GLU A 103 -23.22 -0.24 0.88
CA GLU A 103 -22.44 0.71 1.70
C GLU A 103 -21.22 0.01 2.35
N ILE A 104 -21.38 -1.25 2.77
CA ILE A 104 -20.24 -2.01 3.31
C ILE A 104 -19.18 -2.32 2.24
N ASP A 105 -19.56 -2.55 0.98
CA ASP A 105 -18.59 -2.73 -0.10
C ASP A 105 -17.80 -1.44 -0.34
N LYS A 106 -18.48 -0.27 -0.37
CA LYS A 106 -17.83 1.03 -0.49
C LYS A 106 -16.87 1.29 0.66
N ALA A 107 -17.28 0.98 1.89
CA ALA A 107 -16.46 1.13 3.08
C ALA A 107 -15.20 0.22 3.03
N THR A 108 -15.40 -1.06 2.74
CA THR A 108 -14.31 -2.07 2.77
C THR A 108 -13.35 -1.95 1.60
N LEU A 109 -13.77 -1.38 0.46
CA LEU A 109 -12.88 -1.01 -0.64
C LEU A 109 -11.77 -0.06 -0.16
N GLY A 110 -12.07 0.84 0.77
CA GLY A 110 -11.12 1.79 1.36
C GLY A 110 -9.89 1.14 1.98
N PHE A 111 -10.00 -0.09 2.44
CA PHE A 111 -8.87 -0.82 3.02
C PHE A 111 -8.51 -2.11 2.27
N GLY A 112 -9.01 -2.25 1.02
CA GLY A 112 -8.50 -3.20 0.03
C GLY A 112 -9.28 -4.50 -0.10
N TYR A 113 -10.54 -4.57 0.36
CA TYR A 113 -11.43 -5.68 0.07
C TYR A 113 -12.15 -5.47 -1.28
N GLY A 114 -12.63 -6.55 -1.87
CA GLY A 114 -13.34 -6.53 -3.15
C GLY A 114 -12.45 -6.47 -4.39
N VAL A 115 -11.12 -6.49 -4.22
CA VAL A 115 -10.14 -6.52 -5.31
C VAL A 115 -9.08 -7.59 -5.05
N ALA A 116 -8.52 -8.16 -6.11
CA ALA A 116 -7.37 -9.04 -6.04
C ALA A 116 -6.26 -8.50 -6.96
N VAL A 117 -5.05 -8.38 -6.42
CA VAL A 117 -3.89 -7.87 -7.15
C VAL A 117 -2.74 -8.86 -7.08
N THR A 118 -1.92 -8.92 -8.12
CA THR A 118 -0.71 -9.76 -8.10
C THR A 118 0.42 -9.05 -7.33
N ASN A 119 1.40 -9.83 -6.86
CA ASN A 119 2.58 -9.26 -6.21
C ASN A 119 3.32 -8.31 -7.15
N LEU A 120 3.38 -8.61 -8.44
CA LEU A 120 4.07 -7.79 -9.43
C LEU A 120 3.33 -6.45 -9.65
N GLN A 121 2.00 -6.48 -9.77
CA GLN A 121 1.19 -5.26 -9.84
C GLN A 121 1.37 -4.39 -8.60
N LEU A 122 1.37 -5.00 -7.41
CA LEU A 122 1.57 -4.26 -6.16
C LEU A 122 2.99 -3.68 -6.07
N THR A 123 4.00 -4.43 -6.54
CA THR A 123 5.39 -3.93 -6.61
C THR A 123 5.50 -2.76 -7.58
N GLN A 124 4.89 -2.84 -8.76
CA GLN A 124 4.84 -1.73 -9.73
C GLN A 124 4.15 -0.49 -9.13
N ALA A 125 3.05 -0.68 -8.38
CA ALA A 125 2.35 0.41 -7.73
C ALA A 125 3.23 1.13 -6.68
N TYR A 126 4.00 0.38 -5.88
CA TYR A 126 4.95 0.98 -4.92
C TYR A 126 6.17 1.58 -5.62
N ALA A 127 6.65 1.00 -6.73
CA ALA A 127 7.66 1.63 -7.58
C ALA A 127 7.15 2.95 -8.19
N THR A 128 5.86 3.02 -8.53
CA THR A 128 5.21 4.26 -9.00
C THR A 128 5.17 5.32 -7.89
N LEU A 129 4.85 4.94 -6.65
CA LEU A 129 4.93 5.86 -5.50
C LEU A 129 6.37 6.32 -5.26
N ALA A 130 7.35 5.42 -5.36
CA ALA A 130 8.78 5.74 -5.26
C ALA A 130 9.25 6.70 -6.37
N ASN A 131 8.66 6.62 -7.55
CA ASN A 131 8.99 7.40 -8.75
C ASN A 131 8.06 8.62 -8.95
N ASN A 132 7.66 9.28 -7.86
CA ASN A 132 6.88 10.52 -7.86
C ASN A 132 5.58 10.46 -8.68
N GLY A 133 4.93 9.29 -8.73
CA GLY A 133 3.67 9.08 -9.44
C GLY A 133 3.83 8.69 -10.91
N ILE A 134 5.04 8.45 -11.38
CA ILE A 134 5.32 8.00 -12.75
C ILE A 134 5.38 6.47 -12.75
N ARG A 135 4.42 5.83 -13.41
CA ARG A 135 4.38 4.39 -13.62
C ARG A 135 5.24 4.01 -14.82
N ASN A 136 6.34 3.33 -14.58
CA ASN A 136 7.18 2.74 -15.62
C ASN A 136 6.65 1.37 -16.04
N PRO A 137 6.79 0.98 -17.32
CA PRO A 137 6.61 -0.41 -17.75
C PRO A 137 7.54 -1.35 -16.98
N VAL A 138 7.06 -2.58 -16.76
CA VAL A 138 7.85 -3.63 -16.12
C VAL A 138 8.56 -4.45 -17.20
N SER A 139 9.82 -4.84 -16.97
CA SER A 139 10.53 -5.75 -17.84
C SER A 139 11.48 -6.62 -17.01
N ILE A 140 11.52 -7.92 -17.29
CA ILE A 140 12.52 -8.85 -16.73
C ILE A 140 13.84 -8.79 -17.53
N LEU A 141 13.80 -8.17 -18.71
CA LEU A 141 14.97 -7.97 -19.55
C LEU A 141 15.49 -6.55 -19.38
N ARG A 142 16.81 -6.41 -19.46
CA ARG A 142 17.44 -5.09 -19.56
C ARG A 142 17.18 -4.50 -20.93
N LEU A 143 16.38 -3.44 -20.98
CA LEU A 143 16.06 -2.74 -22.22
C LEU A 143 17.13 -1.69 -22.54
N LYS A 144 17.59 -1.64 -23.81
CA LYS A 144 18.49 -0.57 -24.28
C LYS A 144 17.77 0.78 -24.30
N ASN A 145 16.51 0.80 -24.74
CA ASN A 145 15.66 1.99 -24.83
C ASN A 145 14.35 1.70 -24.07
N PRO A 146 14.34 1.90 -22.75
CA PRO A 146 13.11 1.67 -21.98
C PRO A 146 12.02 2.67 -22.40
N PRO A 147 10.75 2.22 -22.52
CA PRO A 147 9.64 3.13 -22.80
C PRO A 147 9.51 4.18 -21.71
N LYS A 148 9.02 5.36 -22.07
CA LYS A 148 8.72 6.42 -21.09
C LYS A 148 7.59 5.98 -20.16
N GLY A 149 7.74 6.30 -18.88
CA GLY A 149 6.69 6.10 -17.89
C GLY A 149 5.54 7.09 -18.08
N THR A 150 4.39 6.75 -17.49
CA THR A 150 3.17 7.56 -17.52
C THR A 150 2.91 8.17 -16.15
N LEU A 151 2.66 9.47 -16.06
CA LEU A 151 2.23 10.11 -14.82
C LEU A 151 0.79 9.66 -14.49
N VAL A 152 0.62 8.96 -13.39
CA VAL A 152 -0.67 8.38 -12.95
C VAL A 152 -1.21 8.99 -11.67
N ALA A 153 -0.40 9.76 -10.96
CA ALA A 153 -0.78 10.51 -9.78
C ALA A 153 0.04 11.81 -9.67
N GLN A 154 -0.56 12.85 -9.09
CA GLN A 154 0.11 14.16 -8.94
C GLN A 154 1.34 14.07 -8.05
N SER A 155 2.50 14.52 -8.54
CA SER A 155 3.78 14.35 -7.86
C SER A 155 3.84 14.99 -6.46
N ASN A 156 3.20 16.14 -6.25
CA ASN A 156 3.11 16.78 -4.94
C ASN A 156 2.31 15.95 -3.93
N GLN A 157 1.21 15.30 -4.35
CA GLN A 157 0.42 14.41 -3.51
C GLN A 157 1.19 13.12 -3.20
N VAL A 158 1.94 12.60 -4.18
CA VAL A 158 2.80 11.44 -4.01
C VAL A 158 3.95 11.74 -3.04
N ALA A 159 4.58 12.92 -3.12
CA ALA A 159 5.62 13.32 -2.18
C ALA A 159 5.11 13.38 -0.73
N ASN A 160 3.90 13.90 -0.48
CA ASN A 160 3.29 13.86 0.83
C ASN A 160 2.94 12.42 1.26
N MET A 161 2.50 11.57 0.34
CA MET A 161 2.24 10.16 0.61
C MET A 161 3.53 9.40 0.96
N GLN A 162 4.66 9.69 0.30
CA GLN A 162 5.97 9.12 0.65
C GLN A 162 6.35 9.46 2.10
N LYS A 163 6.15 10.72 2.53
CA LYS A 163 6.36 11.11 3.94
C LYS A 163 5.45 10.35 4.89
N ALA A 164 4.16 10.20 4.57
CA ALA A 164 3.23 9.41 5.39
C ALA A 164 3.62 7.93 5.43
N LEU A 165 4.14 7.36 4.33
CA LEU A 165 4.62 5.98 4.30
C LEU A 165 5.94 5.80 5.07
N GLU A 166 6.77 6.84 5.18
CA GLU A 166 7.94 6.83 6.04
C GLU A 166 7.54 6.75 7.52
N THR A 167 6.54 7.53 7.95
CA THR A 167 6.07 7.46 9.35
C THR A 167 5.49 6.09 9.73
N VAL A 168 4.93 5.34 8.76
CA VAL A 168 4.51 3.94 9.00
C VAL A 168 5.67 3.08 9.49
N VAL A 169 6.87 3.28 8.94
CA VAL A 169 8.06 2.51 9.30
C VAL A 169 8.77 3.10 10.50
N ALA A 170 8.86 4.42 10.59
CA ALA A 170 9.58 5.09 11.67
C ALA A 170 8.84 5.03 13.02
N GLN A 171 7.50 5.16 13.01
CA GLN A 171 6.69 5.37 14.23
C GLN A 171 5.36 4.60 14.22
N GLY A 172 5.06 3.87 13.14
CA GLY A 172 3.78 3.21 12.92
C GLY A 172 3.85 1.69 12.95
N THR A 173 2.96 1.07 12.18
CA THR A 173 2.75 -0.39 12.13
C THR A 173 3.89 -1.16 11.45
N GLY A 174 4.80 -0.48 10.78
CA GLY A 174 5.88 -1.05 9.94
C GLY A 174 7.26 -1.10 10.58
N GLY A 175 7.42 -0.79 11.86
CA GLY A 175 8.73 -0.62 12.51
C GLY A 175 9.73 -1.77 12.32
N LYS A 176 9.27 -3.02 12.17
CA LYS A 176 10.15 -4.18 11.92
C LYS A 176 10.74 -4.23 10.51
N ALA A 177 10.28 -3.37 9.60
CA ALA A 177 10.87 -3.18 8.28
C ALA A 177 11.94 -2.08 8.24
N ALA A 178 12.17 -1.37 9.34
CA ALA A 178 13.18 -0.32 9.44
C ALA A 178 14.59 -0.87 9.17
N ILE A 179 15.38 -0.13 8.42
CA ILE A 179 16.76 -0.48 8.06
C ILE A 179 17.67 0.59 8.64
N ASP A 180 18.70 0.15 9.34
CA ASP A 180 19.70 1.07 9.89
C ASP A 180 20.30 1.93 8.78
N ARG A 181 20.46 3.25 9.06
CA ARG A 181 21.03 4.26 8.14
C ARG A 181 20.24 4.51 6.83
N TYR A 182 19.07 3.86 6.64
CA TYR A 182 18.23 4.12 5.48
C TYR A 182 16.83 4.55 5.89
N ARG A 183 16.31 5.56 5.21
CA ARG A 183 14.90 5.95 5.30
C ARG A 183 14.08 5.02 4.41
N VAL A 184 13.10 4.38 5.02
CA VAL A 184 12.24 3.39 4.36
C VAL A 184 10.80 3.89 4.37
N ALA A 185 10.15 3.88 3.21
CA ALA A 185 8.72 4.08 3.10
C ALA A 185 8.02 2.75 2.83
N GLY A 186 6.93 2.49 3.53
CA GLY A 186 6.21 1.24 3.31
C GLY A 186 4.86 1.17 4.01
N LYS A 187 4.13 0.09 3.75
CA LYS A 187 2.80 -0.17 4.31
C LYS A 187 2.60 -1.63 4.62
N THR A 188 2.14 -1.89 5.81
CA THR A 188 1.69 -3.22 6.24
C THR A 188 0.33 -3.56 5.65
N GLY A 189 0.09 -4.84 5.43
CA GLY A 189 -1.22 -5.38 5.09
C GLY A 189 -1.46 -6.68 5.84
N THR A 190 -2.70 -6.88 6.27
CA THR A 190 -3.16 -8.12 6.87
C THR A 190 -4.58 -8.35 6.40
N ALA A 191 -4.78 -9.33 5.55
CA ALA A 191 -6.08 -9.65 4.98
C ALA A 191 -6.46 -11.09 5.30
N LYS A 192 -7.73 -11.34 5.56
CA LYS A 192 -8.25 -12.71 5.63
C LYS A 192 -8.26 -13.33 4.23
N ILE A 193 -7.86 -14.58 4.14
CA ILE A 193 -7.92 -15.34 2.89
C ILE A 193 -9.37 -15.74 2.64
N ALA A 194 -9.85 -15.48 1.41
CA ALA A 194 -11.18 -15.90 0.99
C ALA A 194 -11.29 -17.45 0.97
N SER A 195 -12.43 -17.97 1.37
CA SER A 195 -12.77 -19.37 1.34
C SER A 195 -14.21 -19.56 0.85
N VAL A 196 -14.63 -20.78 0.64
CA VAL A 196 -16.04 -21.09 0.29
C VAL A 196 -16.95 -20.52 1.37
N GLY A 197 -17.92 -19.72 0.98
CA GLY A 197 -18.88 -19.07 1.90
C GLY A 197 -18.41 -17.77 2.54
N GLY A 198 -17.19 -17.23 2.20
CA GLY A 198 -16.73 -15.93 2.71
C GLY A 198 -15.24 -15.87 3.04
N TYR A 199 -14.88 -15.27 4.17
CA TYR A 199 -13.50 -15.17 4.63
C TYR A 199 -13.19 -16.27 5.65
N GLY A 200 -12.12 -17.04 5.38
CA GLY A 200 -11.65 -18.11 6.24
C GLY A 200 -10.91 -17.62 7.50
N LYS A 201 -10.35 -18.58 8.26
CA LYS A 201 -9.55 -18.32 9.48
C LYS A 201 -8.08 -17.98 9.20
N TYR A 202 -7.61 -18.14 7.97
CA TYR A 202 -6.22 -17.87 7.59
C TYR A 202 -6.03 -16.42 7.12
N TYR A 203 -4.81 -15.93 7.25
CA TYR A 203 -4.42 -14.57 6.91
C TYR A 203 -3.34 -14.55 5.84
N MET A 204 -3.35 -13.51 5.05
CA MET A 204 -2.27 -13.11 4.16
C MET A 204 -1.57 -11.91 4.79
N SER A 205 -0.30 -12.09 5.15
CA SER A 205 0.55 -11.07 5.74
C SER A 205 1.38 -10.42 4.66
N THR A 206 1.36 -9.09 4.57
CA THR A 206 2.03 -8.35 3.49
C THR A 206 2.81 -7.18 4.06
N PHE A 207 3.97 -6.93 3.49
CA PHE A 207 4.65 -5.64 3.59
C PHE A 207 5.07 -5.19 2.20
N ALA A 208 4.72 -3.96 1.81
CA ALA A 208 5.10 -3.35 0.55
C ALA A 208 5.81 -2.03 0.83
N GLY A 209 6.94 -1.77 0.19
CA GLY A 209 7.71 -0.56 0.45
C GLY A 209 8.85 -0.34 -0.53
N PHE A 210 9.61 0.73 -0.32
CA PHE A 210 10.76 1.11 -1.12
C PHE A 210 11.81 1.84 -0.27
N ALA A 211 13.05 1.83 -0.75
CA ALA A 211 14.17 2.50 -0.13
C ALA A 211 15.31 2.78 -1.15
N PRO A 212 16.20 3.78 -0.85
CA PRO A 212 16.07 4.85 0.13
C PRO A 212 14.96 5.83 -0.26
N ILE A 213 14.43 6.62 0.68
CA ILE A 213 13.35 7.57 0.35
C ILE A 213 13.86 8.78 -0.45
N SER A 214 15.07 9.24 -0.16
CA SER A 214 15.68 10.42 -0.82
C SER A 214 15.96 10.20 -2.31
N ASN A 215 16.31 8.97 -2.69
CA ASN A 215 16.54 8.55 -4.07
C ASN A 215 16.19 7.06 -4.20
N PRO A 216 14.92 6.73 -4.39
CA PRO A 216 14.46 5.34 -4.38
C PRO A 216 15.13 4.49 -5.46
N ARG A 217 15.67 3.35 -5.05
CA ARG A 217 16.37 2.43 -5.94
C ARG A 217 15.66 1.09 -6.07
N PHE A 218 14.97 0.67 -5.01
CA PHE A 218 14.28 -0.61 -4.98
C PHE A 218 12.88 -0.46 -4.39
N ALA A 219 11.91 -1.13 -5.00
CA ALA A 219 10.61 -1.42 -4.42
C ALA A 219 10.49 -2.93 -4.19
N LEU A 220 9.94 -3.34 -3.07
CA LEU A 220 9.81 -4.73 -2.68
C LEU A 220 8.45 -4.99 -2.03
N VAL A 221 7.84 -6.08 -2.42
CA VAL A 221 6.63 -6.62 -1.77
C VAL A 221 6.92 -8.01 -1.23
N VAL A 222 6.63 -8.21 0.03
CA VAL A 222 6.71 -9.51 0.71
C VAL A 222 5.32 -9.94 1.09
N VAL A 223 4.90 -11.11 0.60
CA VAL A 223 3.62 -11.73 0.94
C VAL A 223 3.86 -13.11 1.55
N ILE A 224 3.31 -13.35 2.73
CA ILE A 224 3.36 -14.64 3.41
C ILE A 224 1.92 -15.11 3.62
N SER A 225 1.56 -16.19 2.93
CA SER A 225 0.23 -16.79 2.99
C SER A 225 0.14 -17.77 4.15
N ALA A 226 -0.94 -17.66 4.93
CA ALA A 226 -1.25 -18.54 6.05
C ALA A 226 -0.07 -18.81 7.00
N PRO A 227 0.55 -17.77 7.59
CA PRO A 227 1.67 -17.96 8.52
C PRO A 227 1.24 -18.84 9.70
N LYS A 228 2.09 -19.82 10.08
CA LYS A 228 1.74 -20.86 11.06
C LYS A 228 2.22 -20.59 12.49
N ALA A 229 3.09 -19.61 12.71
CA ALA A 229 3.74 -19.38 14.01
C ALA A 229 2.90 -18.50 14.99
N GLY A 230 1.57 -18.54 14.92
CA GLY A 230 0.66 -17.80 15.80
C GLY A 230 0.64 -16.27 15.57
N LYS A 231 1.50 -15.76 14.68
CA LYS A 231 1.57 -14.33 14.30
C LYS A 231 1.15 -14.17 12.86
N PHE A 232 0.30 -13.19 12.56
CA PHE A 232 -0.25 -12.98 11.23
C PHE A 232 -0.25 -11.50 10.75
N TYR A 233 0.10 -10.55 11.61
CA TYR A 233 0.20 -9.15 11.21
C TYR A 233 1.37 -8.92 10.24
N GLY A 234 1.10 -8.23 9.12
CA GLY A 234 2.09 -7.98 8.07
C GLY A 234 3.37 -7.31 8.55
N GLY A 235 3.27 -6.34 9.47
CA GLY A 235 4.44 -5.71 10.08
C GLY A 235 5.30 -6.67 10.91
N VAL A 236 4.68 -7.69 11.51
CA VAL A 236 5.38 -8.67 12.37
C VAL A 236 5.98 -9.83 11.56
N VAL A 237 5.28 -10.25 10.50
CA VAL A 237 5.64 -11.45 9.72
C VAL A 237 6.44 -11.09 8.47
N SER A 238 5.94 -10.15 7.67
CA SER A 238 6.55 -9.77 6.38
C SER A 238 7.59 -8.64 6.52
N GLY A 239 7.46 -7.77 7.53
CA GLY A 239 8.39 -6.66 7.79
C GLY A 239 9.85 -7.10 7.98
N PRO A 240 10.17 -8.12 8.82
CA PRO A 240 11.53 -8.61 8.98
C PRO A 240 12.13 -9.17 7.69
N VAL A 241 11.33 -9.86 6.87
CA VAL A 241 11.80 -10.40 5.58
C VAL A 241 12.09 -9.24 4.61
N PHE A 242 11.20 -8.24 4.55
CA PHE A 242 11.46 -7.01 3.78
C PHE A 242 12.78 -6.36 4.20
N ARG A 243 12.99 -6.16 5.52
CA ARG A 243 14.22 -5.59 6.06
C ARG A 243 15.45 -6.35 5.61
N ALA A 244 15.46 -7.67 5.74
CA ALA A 244 16.61 -8.52 5.40
C ALA A 244 16.94 -8.44 3.90
N VAL A 245 15.94 -8.59 3.02
CA VAL A 245 16.14 -8.58 1.56
C VAL A 245 16.54 -7.18 1.09
N MET A 246 15.83 -6.14 1.53
CA MET A 246 16.10 -4.75 1.12
C MET A 246 17.47 -4.29 1.61
N SER A 247 17.86 -4.58 2.85
CA SER A 247 19.20 -4.26 3.39
C SER A 247 20.29 -4.88 2.53
N LYS A 248 20.12 -6.16 2.17
CA LYS A 248 21.12 -6.86 1.33
C LYS A 248 21.19 -6.29 -0.08
N ALA A 249 20.04 -5.93 -0.68
CA ALA A 249 20.00 -5.30 -1.98
C ALA A 249 20.72 -3.94 -1.97
N LEU A 250 20.42 -3.08 -0.98
CA LEU A 250 21.05 -1.77 -0.84
C LEU A 250 22.59 -1.91 -0.68
N GLN A 251 23.04 -2.89 0.09
CA GLN A 251 24.46 -3.19 0.28
C GLN A 251 25.13 -3.69 -1.00
N LEU A 252 24.54 -4.67 -1.69
CA LEU A 252 25.10 -5.27 -2.91
C LEU A 252 25.27 -4.26 -4.04
N TYR A 253 24.38 -3.27 -4.12
CA TYR A 253 24.44 -2.22 -5.13
C TYR A 253 25.14 -0.95 -4.67
N ASN A 254 25.81 -0.98 -3.51
CA ASN A 254 26.55 0.15 -2.92
C ASN A 254 25.70 1.43 -2.86
N ILE A 255 24.43 1.32 -2.49
CA ILE A 255 23.54 2.47 -2.39
C ILE A 255 23.90 3.28 -1.15
N LYS A 256 24.14 4.57 -1.32
CA LYS A 256 24.50 5.47 -0.23
C LYS A 256 23.36 5.59 0.78
N PRO A 257 23.63 5.45 2.09
CA PRO A 257 22.64 5.74 3.14
C PRO A 257 22.10 7.17 3.06
N ASP A 258 20.83 7.35 3.42
CA ASP A 258 20.13 8.63 3.43
C ASP A 258 19.64 9.06 4.83
N ARG A 259 20.11 8.36 5.88
CA ARG A 259 19.97 8.75 7.29
C ARG A 259 21.36 8.83 7.90
N GLU A 260 21.63 9.91 8.62
CA GLU A 260 22.84 10.01 9.44
C GLU A 260 22.81 8.97 10.56
N LYS A 261 23.99 8.50 11.01
CA LYS A 261 24.07 7.72 12.24
C LYS A 261 23.59 8.62 13.37
N ASP A 262 22.58 8.17 14.13
CA ASP A 262 22.37 8.77 15.44
C ASP A 262 23.67 8.55 16.23
N GLU A 263 24.44 9.61 16.47
CA GLU A 263 25.52 9.58 17.42
C GLU A 263 24.87 9.32 18.78
N LYS A 264 24.90 8.06 19.19
CA LYS A 264 24.54 7.73 20.57
C LYS A 264 25.63 8.33 21.46
N ASN A 265 25.31 9.46 22.09
CA ASN A 265 26.00 9.91 23.31
C ASN A 265 25.86 8.86 24.40
#